data_189fc2d68ff331398d8662659c76e232
#
_entry.id   189fc2d68ff331398d8662659c76e232
#
_cell.length_a   1.000
_cell.length_b   1.000
_cell.length_c   1.000
_cell.angle_alpha   90.00
_cell.angle_beta   90.00
_cell.angle_gamma   90.00
#
_symmetry.space_group_name_H-M   'P 1'
#
loop_
_entity.id
_entity.type
_entity.pdbx_description
1 polymer ?
#
loop_
_entity_poly.entity_id
_entity_poly.type
_entity_poly.pdbx_seq_one_letter_code
_entity_poly.pdbx_strand_id
1 'polypeptide(L)'
;TKDLLAIGMNPDKAHIFIQSKIPEIAELTVYYSNLVTVARLERNPTVKTEIAQKKELFGNEGESITYGFLGYPVSQAADITAFDGEKIPVGDDQLPLIEQCREIVRKFNSIYGETLKEPEQVLSNVTRVKGLDGNDKMGKSLGNAIYLVDDEEAISKKVMGAVTDPNKIKKDDPADPDVCMVYYYHKLVNNEDNVKKICSECKNGSRGCVQCKRELIAAMNEFLKPIKEKRKYYDEHPEVVDKILQEGTKAAKAKAEEQMKKVRKAMKIDY
;
A
#
# COMPACT_ATOMS: atom_id res chain seq x y z
N THR A 1 9.35 -8.77 2.19
CA THR A 1 9.01 -10.18 1.89
C THR A 1 8.42 -10.87 3.10
N LYS A 2 9.14 -10.94 4.26
CA LYS A 2 8.67 -11.66 5.46
C LYS A 2 7.27 -11.21 5.92
N ASP A 3 6.97 -9.91 5.91
CA ASP A 3 5.65 -9.39 6.29
C ASP A 3 4.55 -9.87 5.32
N LEU A 4 4.82 -9.88 4.01
CA LEU A 4 3.88 -10.38 3.01
C LEU A 4 3.54 -11.86 3.23
N LEU A 5 4.56 -12.66 3.51
CA LEU A 5 4.39 -14.09 3.82
C LEU A 5 3.63 -14.30 5.14
N ALA A 6 3.95 -13.48 6.15
CA ALA A 6 3.33 -13.58 7.48
C ALA A 6 1.83 -13.24 7.46
N ILE A 7 1.41 -12.24 6.68
CA ILE A 7 -0.01 -11.90 6.51
C ILE A 7 -0.78 -12.88 5.63
N GLY A 8 -0.11 -13.87 5.04
CA GLY A 8 -0.76 -14.99 4.35
C GLY A 8 -0.59 -15.02 2.84
N MET A 9 0.31 -14.23 2.26
CA MET A 9 0.65 -14.42 0.85
C MET A 9 1.24 -15.82 0.64
N ASN A 10 0.58 -16.63 -0.20
CA ASN A 10 0.98 -17.99 -0.47
C ASN A 10 1.97 -18.02 -1.65
N PRO A 11 3.25 -18.41 -1.44
CA PRO A 11 4.25 -18.45 -2.51
C PRO A 11 3.98 -19.48 -3.61
N ASP A 12 3.13 -20.49 -3.34
CA ASP A 12 2.71 -21.46 -4.37
C ASP A 12 1.69 -20.86 -5.36
N LYS A 13 1.04 -19.73 -4.99
CA LYS A 13 0.00 -19.07 -5.80
C LYS A 13 0.41 -17.67 -6.26
N ALA A 14 1.43 -17.09 -5.65
CA ALA A 14 1.88 -15.73 -5.92
C ALA A 14 3.41 -15.67 -5.97
N HIS A 15 3.95 -14.97 -6.95
CA HIS A 15 5.40 -14.79 -7.07
C HIS A 15 5.83 -13.49 -6.38
N ILE A 16 6.70 -13.61 -5.37
CA ILE A 16 7.40 -12.47 -4.78
C ILE A 16 8.79 -12.41 -5.42
N PHE A 17 9.13 -11.31 -6.06
CA PHE A 17 10.36 -11.21 -6.82
C PHE A 17 11.14 -9.92 -6.52
N ILE A 18 12.40 -9.90 -6.95
CA ILE A 18 13.28 -8.74 -6.82
C ILE A 18 13.20 -7.94 -8.12
N GLN A 19 12.57 -6.76 -8.10
CA GLN A 19 12.33 -5.91 -9.27
C GLN A 19 13.63 -5.59 -10.03
N SER A 20 14.72 -5.28 -9.32
CA SER A 20 16.02 -4.96 -9.94
C SER A 20 16.67 -6.14 -10.72
N LYS A 21 16.11 -7.34 -10.59
CA LYS A 21 16.51 -8.51 -11.37
C LYS A 21 15.72 -8.71 -12.67
N ILE A 22 14.79 -7.79 -12.97
CA ILE A 22 13.92 -7.80 -14.15
C ILE A 22 14.24 -6.56 -15.01
N PRO A 23 15.34 -6.59 -15.81
CA PRO A 23 15.75 -5.44 -16.62
C PRO A 23 14.72 -5.07 -17.70
N GLU A 24 13.84 -5.99 -18.07
CA GLU A 24 12.73 -5.81 -18.99
C GLU A 24 11.81 -4.66 -18.58
N ILE A 25 11.62 -4.42 -17.28
CA ILE A 25 10.84 -3.29 -16.75
C ILE A 25 11.51 -1.96 -17.10
N ALA A 26 12.83 -1.87 -16.96
CA ALA A 26 13.57 -0.66 -17.30
C ALA A 26 13.54 -0.39 -18.82
N GLU A 27 13.69 -1.43 -19.63
CA GLU A 27 13.60 -1.33 -21.10
C GLU A 27 12.21 -0.84 -21.52
N LEU A 28 11.15 -1.42 -20.97
CA LEU A 28 9.78 -1.04 -21.25
C LEU A 28 9.47 0.38 -20.79
N THR A 29 10.02 0.81 -19.65
CA THR A 29 9.92 2.19 -19.16
C THR A 29 10.50 3.19 -20.18
N VAL A 30 11.64 2.87 -20.79
CA VAL A 30 12.25 3.72 -21.84
C VAL A 30 11.34 3.79 -23.06
N TYR A 31 10.76 2.69 -23.51
CA TYR A 31 9.82 2.72 -24.64
C TYR A 31 8.59 3.57 -24.33
N TYR A 32 8.00 3.43 -23.18
CA TYR A 32 6.84 4.20 -22.73
C TYR A 32 7.14 5.69 -22.54
N SER A 33 8.37 6.05 -22.16
CA SER A 33 8.76 7.45 -22.00
C SER A 33 8.64 8.27 -23.30
N ASN A 34 8.67 7.60 -24.46
CA ASN A 34 8.44 8.22 -25.76
C ASN A 34 6.95 8.41 -26.09
N LEU A 35 6.05 7.85 -25.29
CA LEU A 35 4.60 7.92 -25.52
C LEU A 35 3.90 8.94 -24.62
N VAL A 36 4.58 9.47 -23.60
CA VAL A 36 4.01 10.38 -22.60
C VAL A 36 4.75 11.70 -22.59
N THR A 37 4.02 12.82 -22.61
CA THR A 37 4.63 14.13 -22.50
C THR A 37 4.90 14.53 -21.06
N VAL A 38 5.94 15.34 -20.82
CA VAL A 38 6.25 15.93 -19.51
C VAL A 38 5.02 16.65 -18.93
N ALA A 39 4.36 17.48 -19.76
CA ALA A 39 3.16 18.20 -19.36
C ALA A 39 1.99 17.27 -18.92
N ARG A 40 1.90 16.05 -19.45
CA ARG A 40 0.90 15.07 -19.00
C ARG A 40 1.25 14.49 -17.63
N LEU A 41 2.53 14.20 -17.39
CA LEU A 41 3.02 13.73 -16.10
C LEU A 41 2.82 14.78 -15.01
N GLU A 42 3.18 16.02 -15.26
CA GLU A 42 2.98 17.15 -14.33
C GLU A 42 1.50 17.41 -13.99
N ARG A 43 0.58 17.10 -14.89
CA ARG A 43 -0.87 17.22 -14.65
C ARG A 43 -1.50 16.05 -13.91
N ASN A 44 -0.77 14.94 -13.72
CA ASN A 44 -1.30 13.81 -12.95
C ASN A 44 -1.60 14.25 -11.50
N PRO A 45 -2.82 14.03 -10.98
CA PRO A 45 -3.20 14.49 -9.64
C PRO A 45 -2.29 13.98 -8.52
N THR A 46 -1.88 12.71 -8.57
CA THR A 46 -0.98 12.10 -7.58
C THR A 46 0.38 12.78 -7.61
N VAL A 47 0.98 12.95 -8.80
CA VAL A 47 2.27 13.64 -8.98
C VAL A 47 2.20 15.08 -8.47
N LYS A 48 1.12 15.83 -8.79
CA LYS A 48 0.93 17.20 -8.28
C LYS A 48 0.92 17.26 -6.76
N THR A 49 0.19 16.36 -6.12
CA THR A 49 0.11 16.29 -4.66
C THR A 49 1.47 15.99 -4.05
N GLU A 50 2.22 15.06 -4.60
CA GLU A 50 3.55 14.69 -4.13
C GLU A 50 4.59 15.81 -4.32
N ILE A 51 4.52 16.55 -5.43
CA ILE A 51 5.35 17.74 -5.67
C ILE A 51 5.04 18.81 -4.61
N ALA A 52 3.76 19.07 -4.33
CA ALA A 52 3.36 20.03 -3.32
C ALA A 52 3.86 19.64 -1.93
N GLN A 53 3.70 18.38 -1.53
CA GLN A 53 4.22 17.85 -0.26
C GLN A 53 5.75 17.95 -0.17
N LYS A 54 6.45 17.68 -1.27
CA LYS A 54 7.91 17.80 -1.31
C LYS A 54 8.36 19.25 -1.11
N LYS A 55 7.69 20.22 -1.74
CA LYS A 55 7.96 21.65 -1.54
C LYS A 55 7.69 22.09 -0.10
N GLU A 56 6.61 21.61 0.52
CA GLU A 56 6.29 21.91 1.91
C GLU A 56 7.34 21.38 2.87
N LEU A 57 7.85 20.17 2.64
CA LEU A 57 8.82 19.51 3.52
C LEU A 57 10.25 20.04 3.35
N PHE A 58 10.67 20.43 2.14
CA PHE A 58 12.05 20.73 1.79
C PHE A 58 12.27 22.17 1.29
N GLY A 59 11.23 23.00 1.27
CA GLY A 59 11.32 24.39 0.78
C GLY A 59 11.88 24.50 -0.63
N ASN A 60 12.85 25.40 -0.85
CA ASN A 60 13.45 25.62 -2.18
C ASN A 60 14.15 24.38 -2.75
N GLU A 61 14.72 23.50 -1.90
CA GLU A 61 15.29 22.22 -2.36
C GLU A 61 14.19 21.28 -2.88
N GLY A 62 12.95 21.40 -2.39
CA GLY A 62 11.79 20.66 -2.87
C GLY A 62 11.32 21.08 -4.27
N GLU A 63 11.80 22.21 -4.81
CA GLU A 63 11.49 22.65 -6.19
C GLU A 63 12.26 21.87 -7.25
N SER A 64 13.41 21.28 -6.91
CA SER A 64 14.19 20.45 -7.82
C SER A 64 13.54 19.09 -8.01
N ILE A 65 12.87 18.90 -9.13
CA ILE A 65 12.22 17.63 -9.50
C ILE A 65 13.13 16.86 -10.44
N THR A 66 13.58 15.69 -9.98
CA THR A 66 14.42 14.81 -10.82
C THR A 66 13.58 14.15 -11.90
N TYR A 67 14.23 13.76 -13.00
CA TYR A 67 13.59 12.96 -14.06
C TYR A 67 12.94 11.68 -13.51
N GLY A 68 13.66 10.95 -12.64
CA GLY A 68 13.12 9.73 -12.04
C GLY A 68 11.88 9.97 -11.18
N PHE A 69 11.82 11.10 -10.45
CA PHE A 69 10.62 11.48 -9.70
C PHE A 69 9.43 11.79 -10.63
N LEU A 70 9.66 12.54 -11.69
CA LEU A 70 8.59 12.83 -12.66
C LEU A 70 8.20 11.60 -13.47
N GLY A 71 9.15 10.73 -13.77
CA GLY A 71 8.99 9.56 -14.62
C GLY A 71 8.44 8.30 -13.94
N TYR A 72 8.31 8.27 -12.59
CA TYR A 72 7.87 7.04 -11.91
C TYR A 72 6.49 6.52 -12.37
N PRO A 73 5.50 7.33 -12.79
CA PRO A 73 4.25 6.79 -13.31
C PRO A 73 4.42 5.95 -14.59
N VAL A 74 5.45 6.28 -15.38
CA VAL A 74 5.80 5.53 -16.58
C VAL A 74 6.44 4.18 -16.19
N SER A 75 7.31 4.19 -15.19
CA SER A 75 7.90 2.97 -14.62
C SER A 75 6.84 2.07 -13.99
N GLN A 76 5.86 2.64 -13.27
CA GLN A 76 4.74 1.89 -12.71
C GLN A 76 3.87 1.24 -13.81
N ALA A 77 3.65 1.92 -14.93
CA ALA A 77 2.98 1.31 -16.07
C ALA A 77 3.76 0.13 -16.64
N ALA A 78 5.10 0.21 -16.67
CA ALA A 78 5.95 -0.89 -17.07
C ALA A 78 5.92 -2.05 -16.06
N ASP A 79 5.92 -1.77 -14.75
CA ASP A 79 5.75 -2.80 -13.70
C ASP A 79 4.47 -3.61 -13.88
N ILE A 80 3.39 -2.98 -14.30
CA ILE A 80 2.09 -3.64 -14.52
C ILE A 80 2.12 -4.46 -15.81
N THR A 81 2.52 -3.84 -16.90
CA THR A 81 2.36 -4.40 -18.25
C THR A 81 3.44 -5.40 -18.64
N ALA A 82 4.62 -5.36 -17.99
CA ALA A 82 5.66 -6.37 -18.17
C ALA A 82 5.19 -7.79 -17.79
N PHE A 83 4.20 -7.88 -16.91
CA PHE A 83 3.62 -9.14 -16.45
C PHE A 83 2.20 -9.40 -17.00
N ASP A 84 1.75 -8.58 -17.96
CA ASP A 84 0.39 -8.68 -18.52
C ASP A 84 -0.71 -8.56 -17.44
N GLY A 85 -0.47 -7.68 -16.45
CA GLY A 85 -1.33 -7.51 -15.27
C GLY A 85 -2.70 -6.95 -15.64
N GLU A 86 -3.77 -7.69 -15.37
CA GLU A 86 -5.14 -7.29 -15.68
C GLU A 86 -5.86 -6.67 -14.46
N LYS A 87 -5.68 -7.25 -13.27
CA LYS A 87 -6.32 -6.81 -12.03
C LYS A 87 -5.26 -6.30 -11.05
N ILE A 88 -5.31 -5.01 -10.74
CA ILE A 88 -4.28 -4.35 -9.94
C ILE A 88 -4.87 -3.90 -8.61
N PRO A 89 -4.56 -4.59 -7.49
CA PRO A 89 -4.97 -4.15 -6.17
C PRO A 89 -4.27 -2.85 -5.80
N VAL A 90 -5.04 -1.79 -5.57
CA VAL A 90 -4.52 -0.45 -5.28
C VAL A 90 -5.38 0.29 -4.27
N GLY A 91 -4.82 1.30 -3.61
CA GLY A 91 -5.57 2.32 -2.89
C GLY A 91 -6.12 3.40 -3.82
N ASP A 92 -7.06 4.20 -3.32
CA ASP A 92 -7.71 5.28 -4.09
C ASP A 92 -6.71 6.32 -4.63
N ASP A 93 -5.62 6.56 -3.92
CA ASP A 93 -4.55 7.48 -4.30
C ASP A 93 -3.79 7.03 -5.55
N GLN A 94 -3.90 5.76 -5.94
CA GLN A 94 -3.26 5.18 -7.12
C GLN A 94 -4.14 5.24 -8.39
N LEU A 95 -5.42 5.59 -8.28
CA LEU A 95 -6.33 5.62 -9.43
C LEU A 95 -5.83 6.50 -10.58
N PRO A 96 -5.27 7.71 -10.34
CA PRO A 96 -4.73 8.54 -11.42
C PRO A 96 -3.51 7.90 -12.13
N LEU A 97 -2.76 7.04 -11.44
CA LEU A 97 -1.62 6.32 -12.01
C LEU A 97 -2.07 5.12 -12.84
N ILE A 98 -3.12 4.41 -12.42
CA ILE A 98 -3.74 3.34 -13.22
C ILE A 98 -4.32 3.91 -14.52
N GLU A 99 -5.00 5.07 -14.46
CA GLU A 99 -5.49 5.72 -15.69
C GLU A 99 -4.33 6.18 -16.60
N GLN A 100 -3.24 6.69 -16.02
CA GLN A 100 -2.03 6.99 -16.79
C GLN A 100 -1.45 5.74 -17.47
N CYS A 101 -1.47 4.58 -16.82
CA CYS A 101 -1.07 3.30 -17.41
C CYS A 101 -1.97 2.93 -18.60
N ARG A 102 -3.29 3.08 -18.46
CA ARG A 102 -4.25 2.83 -19.55
C ARG A 102 -4.01 3.74 -20.75
N GLU A 103 -3.76 5.04 -20.51
CA GLU A 103 -3.41 5.99 -21.58
C GLU A 103 -2.17 5.53 -22.34
N ILE A 104 -1.13 5.06 -21.63
CA ILE A 104 0.10 4.53 -22.24
C ILE A 104 -0.21 3.29 -23.08
N VAL A 105 -0.99 2.33 -22.54
CA VAL A 105 -1.39 1.11 -23.23
C VAL A 105 -2.16 1.44 -24.52
N ARG A 106 -3.18 2.29 -24.42
CA ARG A 106 -3.98 2.73 -25.59
C ARG A 106 -3.09 3.40 -26.65
N LYS A 107 -2.17 4.26 -26.21
CA LYS A 107 -1.25 4.93 -27.11
C LYS A 107 -0.31 3.95 -27.79
N PHE A 108 0.26 3.00 -27.04
CA PHE A 108 1.10 1.93 -27.57
C PHE A 108 0.35 1.11 -28.62
N ASN A 109 -0.83 0.60 -28.26
CA ASN A 109 -1.66 -0.23 -29.15
C ASN A 109 -2.10 0.51 -30.39
N SER A 110 -2.37 1.82 -30.29
CA SER A 110 -2.76 2.63 -31.47
C SER A 110 -1.62 2.80 -32.47
N ILE A 111 -0.37 2.75 -32.04
CA ILE A 111 0.81 2.94 -32.91
C ILE A 111 1.33 1.59 -33.45
N TYR A 112 1.40 0.58 -32.56
CA TYR A 112 2.10 -0.66 -32.84
C TYR A 112 1.17 -1.87 -33.01
N GLY A 113 -0.15 -1.69 -32.85
CA GLY A 113 -1.15 -2.76 -32.89
C GLY A 113 -1.45 -3.36 -31.52
N GLU A 114 -2.58 -4.05 -31.39
CA GLU A 114 -3.06 -4.66 -30.15
C GLU A 114 -2.03 -5.65 -29.58
N THR A 115 -1.35 -5.23 -28.52
CA THR A 115 -0.23 -5.97 -27.91
C THR A 115 -0.34 -6.03 -26.39
N LEU A 116 -0.76 -4.93 -25.76
CA LEU A 116 -0.84 -4.76 -24.31
C LEU A 116 -2.29 -4.74 -23.86
N LYS A 117 -2.53 -5.27 -22.64
CA LYS A 117 -3.85 -5.22 -22.01
C LYS A 117 -3.99 -4.00 -21.11
N GLU A 118 -5.18 -3.38 -21.12
CA GLU A 118 -5.50 -2.32 -20.17
C GLU A 118 -5.74 -2.90 -18.78
N PRO A 119 -5.05 -2.40 -17.74
CA PRO A 119 -5.27 -2.87 -16.39
C PRO A 119 -6.56 -2.31 -15.79
N GLU A 120 -7.19 -3.09 -14.90
CA GLU A 120 -8.30 -2.66 -14.07
C GLU A 120 -7.87 -2.57 -12.61
N GLN A 121 -8.27 -1.51 -11.93
CA GLN A 121 -8.05 -1.38 -10.50
C GLN A 121 -8.97 -2.32 -9.71
N VAL A 122 -8.44 -2.86 -8.61
CA VAL A 122 -9.21 -3.58 -7.59
C VAL A 122 -9.05 -2.82 -6.28
N LEU A 123 -10.12 -2.23 -5.79
CA LEU A 123 -10.14 -1.46 -4.55
C LEU A 123 -10.51 -2.34 -3.36
N SER A 124 -9.91 -2.07 -2.22
CA SER A 124 -10.30 -2.67 -0.95
C SER A 124 -11.53 -1.97 -0.38
N ASN A 125 -12.35 -2.69 0.39
CA ASN A 125 -13.43 -2.11 1.19
C ASN A 125 -12.92 -1.16 2.28
N VAL A 126 -11.67 -1.33 2.70
CA VAL A 126 -10.96 -0.40 3.59
C VAL A 126 -10.00 0.41 2.73
N THR A 127 -10.42 1.57 2.31
CA THR A 127 -9.68 2.41 1.36
C THR A 127 -8.45 3.08 1.99
N ARG A 128 -8.55 3.44 3.27
CA ARG A 128 -7.46 4.10 4.00
C ARG A 128 -7.56 3.83 5.50
N VAL A 129 -6.44 3.48 6.13
CA VAL A 129 -6.34 3.35 7.58
C VAL A 129 -5.88 4.68 8.19
N LYS A 130 -6.64 5.19 9.16
CA LYS A 130 -6.33 6.43 9.87
C LYS A 130 -5.17 6.25 10.85
N GLY A 131 -4.40 7.32 11.09
CA GLY A 131 -3.38 7.34 12.13
C GLY A 131 -3.97 7.33 13.54
N LEU A 132 -3.22 6.85 14.52
CA LEU A 132 -3.62 6.90 15.94
C LEU A 132 -3.78 8.33 16.48
N ASP A 133 -3.18 9.29 15.83
CA ASP A 133 -3.25 10.74 16.10
C ASP A 133 -4.50 11.42 15.49
N GLY A 134 -5.36 10.66 14.81
CA GLY A 134 -6.56 11.17 14.15
C GLY A 134 -6.36 11.70 12.74
N ASN A 135 -5.12 11.71 12.23
CA ASN A 135 -4.87 12.05 10.83
C ASN A 135 -5.49 11.01 9.88
N ASP A 136 -5.98 11.45 8.74
CA ASP A 136 -6.62 10.60 7.74
C ASP A 136 -5.68 9.58 7.08
N LYS A 137 -4.36 9.70 7.31
CA LYS A 137 -3.35 8.80 6.78
C LYS A 137 -2.45 8.26 7.89
N MET A 138 -2.41 6.93 8.03
CA MET A 138 -1.36 6.24 8.76
C MET A 138 -0.06 6.26 7.93
N GLY A 139 1.06 6.62 8.53
CA GLY A 139 2.33 6.69 7.80
C GLY A 139 3.57 6.51 8.68
N LYS A 140 4.60 5.87 8.12
CA LYS A 140 5.89 5.68 8.81
C LYS A 140 6.53 7.01 9.19
N SER A 141 6.54 7.97 8.28
CA SER A 141 7.10 9.30 8.48
C SER A 141 6.36 10.14 9.52
N LEU A 142 5.09 9.80 9.81
CA LEU A 142 4.26 10.50 10.78
C LEU A 142 4.34 9.90 12.18
N GLY A 143 4.94 8.72 12.35
CA GLY A 143 5.06 8.04 13.64
C GLY A 143 3.72 7.62 14.29
N ASN A 144 2.61 7.66 13.54
CA ASN A 144 1.25 7.42 14.00
C ASN A 144 0.71 6.03 13.67
N ALA A 145 1.61 5.10 13.32
CA ALA A 145 1.26 3.77 12.84
C ALA A 145 1.58 2.66 13.85
N ILE A 146 0.76 1.61 13.86
CA ILE A 146 1.09 0.31 14.48
C ILE A 146 1.72 -0.55 13.39
N TYR A 147 2.90 -1.10 13.66
CA TYR A 147 3.60 -1.97 12.73
C TYR A 147 3.36 -3.46 13.07
N LEU A 148 3.43 -4.32 12.06
CA LEU A 148 3.33 -5.77 12.26
C LEU A 148 4.45 -6.34 13.16
N VAL A 149 5.56 -5.61 13.26
CA VAL A 149 6.73 -5.97 14.07
C VAL A 149 6.69 -5.40 15.49
N ASP A 150 5.73 -4.52 15.81
CA ASP A 150 5.63 -3.94 17.15
C ASP A 150 5.39 -5.02 18.18
N ASP A 151 6.15 -5.02 19.26
CA ASP A 151 5.91 -5.87 20.42
C ASP A 151 4.70 -5.35 21.24
N GLU A 152 4.37 -6.07 22.29
CA GLU A 152 3.21 -5.73 23.15
C GLU A 152 3.39 -4.39 23.86
N GLU A 153 4.63 -4.05 24.25
CA GLU A 153 4.94 -2.77 24.90
C GLU A 153 4.79 -1.60 23.94
N ALA A 154 5.33 -1.73 22.71
CA ALA A 154 5.17 -0.75 21.66
C ALA A 154 3.70 -0.51 21.27
N ILE A 155 2.92 -1.58 21.11
CA ILE A 155 1.48 -1.50 20.85
C ILE A 155 0.77 -0.80 22.01
N SER A 156 1.07 -1.19 23.23
CA SER A 156 0.48 -0.60 24.44
C SER A 156 0.75 0.93 24.50
N LYS A 157 2.01 1.32 24.31
CA LYS A 157 2.40 2.74 24.31
C LYS A 157 1.67 3.54 23.23
N LYS A 158 1.60 3.02 22.01
CA LYS A 158 0.94 3.67 20.86
C LYS A 158 -0.56 3.79 21.08
N VAL A 159 -1.24 2.73 21.50
CA VAL A 159 -2.69 2.74 21.75
C VAL A 159 -3.05 3.63 22.94
N MET A 160 -2.24 3.61 24.00
CA MET A 160 -2.46 4.53 25.14
C MET A 160 -2.35 6.00 24.76
N GLY A 161 -1.51 6.34 23.75
CA GLY A 161 -1.40 7.68 23.18
C GLY A 161 -2.46 8.03 22.13
N ALA A 162 -3.28 7.07 21.68
CA ALA A 162 -4.28 7.30 20.64
C ALA A 162 -5.34 8.35 21.03
N VAL A 163 -5.74 9.16 20.05
CA VAL A 163 -6.74 10.22 20.22
C VAL A 163 -8.12 9.63 20.49
N THR A 164 -8.81 10.17 21.47
CA THR A 164 -10.20 9.86 21.82
C THR A 164 -11.06 11.10 21.64
N ASP A 165 -12.38 10.99 21.88
CA ASP A 165 -13.27 12.13 21.84
C ASP A 165 -12.80 13.21 22.84
N PRO A 166 -12.46 14.44 22.39
CA PRO A 166 -11.99 15.52 23.26
C PRO A 166 -13.10 16.03 24.21
N ASN A 167 -14.36 15.78 23.94
CA ASN A 167 -15.48 16.19 24.79
C ASN A 167 -15.66 15.25 25.99
N LYS A 168 -15.10 14.05 25.98
CA LYS A 168 -15.14 13.12 27.12
C LYS A 168 -14.05 13.45 28.13
N ILE A 169 -14.36 14.28 29.10
CA ILE A 169 -13.41 14.73 30.14
C ILE A 169 -13.41 13.78 31.34
N LYS A 170 -14.60 13.39 31.79
CA LYS A 170 -14.74 12.46 32.93
C LYS A 170 -15.00 11.04 32.45
N LYS A 171 -14.71 10.06 33.31
CA LYS A 171 -14.89 8.64 33.00
C LYS A 171 -16.33 8.33 32.57
N ASP A 172 -17.29 8.93 33.22
CA ASP A 172 -18.73 8.63 33.05
C ASP A 172 -19.44 9.62 32.09
N ASP A 173 -18.69 10.52 31.44
CA ASP A 173 -19.27 11.39 30.41
C ASP A 173 -19.65 10.55 29.17
N PRO A 174 -20.83 10.80 28.57
CA PRO A 174 -21.14 10.31 27.23
C PRO A 174 -20.11 10.80 26.21
N ALA A 175 -19.87 10.00 25.17
CA ALA A 175 -18.90 10.35 24.14
C ALA A 175 -19.39 9.97 22.75
N ASP A 176 -18.81 10.60 21.73
CA ASP A 176 -19.03 10.24 20.34
C ASP A 176 -17.93 9.24 19.89
N PRO A 177 -18.28 7.95 19.67
CA PRO A 177 -17.32 6.97 19.19
C PRO A 177 -16.81 7.25 17.77
N ASP A 178 -17.55 7.99 16.94
CA ASP A 178 -17.19 8.19 15.53
C ASP A 178 -16.00 9.14 15.33
N VAL A 179 -15.71 9.99 16.32
CA VAL A 179 -14.51 10.84 16.34
C VAL A 179 -13.32 10.19 17.06
N CYS A 180 -13.53 9.01 17.68
CA CYS A 180 -12.55 8.32 18.53
C CYS A 180 -11.71 7.31 17.74
N MET A 181 -10.39 7.49 17.72
CA MET A 181 -9.48 6.54 17.04
C MET A 181 -9.45 5.17 17.71
N VAL A 182 -9.60 5.10 19.03
CA VAL A 182 -9.69 3.81 19.74
C VAL A 182 -10.88 2.99 19.25
N TYR A 183 -12.05 3.62 19.09
CA TYR A 183 -13.24 2.96 18.53
C TYR A 183 -13.04 2.59 17.06
N TYR A 184 -12.41 3.47 16.27
CA TYR A 184 -12.09 3.17 14.88
C TYR A 184 -11.25 1.88 14.76
N TYR A 185 -10.21 1.72 15.59
CA TYR A 185 -9.39 0.51 15.59
C TYR A 185 -10.11 -0.71 16.14
N HIS A 186 -11.02 -0.55 17.11
CA HIS A 186 -11.89 -1.65 17.52
C HIS A 186 -12.71 -2.21 16.36
N LYS A 187 -13.18 -1.37 15.44
CA LYS A 187 -13.89 -1.83 14.22
C LYS A 187 -13.03 -2.67 13.28
N LEU A 188 -11.70 -2.52 13.33
CA LEU A 188 -10.78 -3.27 12.48
C LEU A 188 -10.41 -4.64 13.05
N VAL A 189 -10.42 -4.82 14.39
CA VAL A 189 -9.87 -6.02 15.03
C VAL A 189 -10.87 -6.81 15.84
N ASN A 190 -12.05 -6.30 16.10
CA ASN A 190 -13.10 -7.00 16.85
C ASN A 190 -14.26 -7.46 15.95
N ASN A 191 -15.04 -8.41 16.45
CA ASN A 191 -16.30 -8.80 15.82
C ASN A 191 -17.39 -7.72 16.01
N GLU A 192 -18.45 -7.81 15.20
CA GLU A 192 -19.52 -6.81 15.17
C GLU A 192 -20.23 -6.65 16.55
N ASP A 193 -20.43 -7.71 17.29
CA ASP A 193 -21.14 -7.69 18.57
C ASP A 193 -20.35 -6.89 19.62
N ASN A 194 -19.04 -7.12 19.70
CA ASN A 194 -18.15 -6.34 20.56
C ASN A 194 -18.11 -4.87 20.14
N VAL A 195 -18.05 -4.57 18.85
CA VAL A 195 -18.08 -3.21 18.33
C VAL A 195 -19.37 -2.49 18.70
N LYS A 196 -20.54 -3.15 18.54
CA LYS A 196 -21.85 -2.60 18.93
C LYS A 196 -21.92 -2.34 20.43
N LYS A 197 -21.42 -3.26 21.26
CA LYS A 197 -21.34 -3.12 22.72
C LYS A 197 -20.48 -1.91 23.11
N ILE A 198 -19.26 -1.81 22.56
CA ILE A 198 -18.35 -0.69 22.82
C ILE A 198 -19.00 0.65 22.43
N CYS A 199 -19.67 0.71 21.29
CA CYS A 199 -20.39 1.89 20.82
C CYS A 199 -21.47 2.33 21.81
N SER A 200 -22.35 1.40 22.24
CA SER A 200 -23.42 1.66 23.17
C SER A 200 -22.90 2.15 24.53
N GLU A 201 -21.92 1.45 25.09
CA GLU A 201 -21.32 1.80 26.37
C GLU A 201 -20.58 3.14 26.34
N CYS A 202 -19.96 3.48 25.19
CA CYS A 202 -19.31 4.79 25.00
C CYS A 202 -20.33 5.91 24.97
N LYS A 203 -21.42 5.76 24.19
CA LYS A 203 -22.49 6.75 24.04
C LYS A 203 -23.23 7.03 25.34
N ASN A 204 -23.41 6.04 26.19
CA ASN A 204 -24.11 6.20 27.47
C ASN A 204 -23.19 6.52 28.66
N GLY A 205 -21.86 6.69 28.43
CA GLY A 205 -20.90 7.03 29.47
C GLY A 205 -20.47 5.89 30.38
N SER A 206 -20.96 4.65 30.20
CA SER A 206 -20.62 3.51 31.08
C SER A 206 -19.21 2.93 30.83
N ARG A 207 -18.53 3.37 29.76
CA ARG A 207 -17.17 2.89 29.38
C ARG A 207 -16.13 3.98 29.56
N GLY A 208 -15.11 3.74 30.38
CA GLY A 208 -13.95 4.64 30.49
C GLY A 208 -12.94 4.48 29.33
N CYS A 209 -12.34 5.56 28.88
CA CYS A 209 -11.37 5.56 27.77
C CYS A 209 -10.14 4.65 28.06
N VAL A 210 -9.60 4.66 29.28
CA VAL A 210 -8.45 3.82 29.67
C VAL A 210 -8.79 2.34 29.59
N GLN A 211 -9.98 1.95 30.05
CA GLN A 211 -10.46 0.58 29.92
C GLN A 211 -10.59 0.19 28.44
N CYS A 212 -11.22 1.04 27.62
CA CYS A 212 -11.40 0.83 26.20
C CYS A 212 -10.05 0.65 25.49
N LYS A 213 -9.04 1.47 25.81
CA LYS A 213 -7.68 1.33 25.29
C LYS A 213 -7.01 0.00 25.68
N ARG A 214 -7.18 -0.44 26.93
CA ARG A 214 -6.64 -1.75 27.39
C ARG A 214 -7.30 -2.92 26.65
N GLU A 215 -8.59 -2.86 26.43
CA GLU A 215 -9.30 -3.88 25.66
C GLU A 215 -8.86 -3.87 24.18
N LEU A 216 -8.61 -2.69 23.59
CA LEU A 216 -8.05 -2.61 22.25
C LEU A 216 -6.63 -3.21 22.18
N ILE A 217 -5.78 -2.95 23.16
CA ILE A 217 -4.42 -3.54 23.24
C ILE A 217 -4.51 -5.05 23.24
N ALA A 218 -5.37 -5.63 24.05
CA ALA A 218 -5.56 -7.08 24.10
C ALA A 218 -6.06 -7.64 22.76
N ALA A 219 -7.08 -7.02 22.17
CA ALA A 219 -7.63 -7.42 20.88
C ALA A 219 -6.60 -7.28 19.74
N MET A 220 -5.80 -6.22 19.75
CA MET A 220 -4.75 -6.00 18.76
C MET A 220 -3.64 -7.05 18.84
N ASN A 221 -3.20 -7.38 20.07
CA ASN A 221 -2.20 -8.43 20.28
C ASN A 221 -2.71 -9.79 19.83
N GLU A 222 -3.96 -10.13 20.13
CA GLU A 222 -4.56 -11.39 19.68
C GLU A 222 -4.69 -11.43 18.14
N PHE A 223 -5.12 -10.33 17.52
CA PHE A 223 -5.21 -10.19 16.06
C PHE A 223 -3.84 -10.36 15.38
N LEU A 224 -2.80 -9.78 15.95
CA LEU A 224 -1.45 -9.80 15.37
C LEU A 224 -0.67 -11.08 15.71
N LYS A 225 -1.09 -11.84 16.73
CA LYS A 225 -0.38 -13.04 17.20
C LYS A 225 -0.06 -14.04 16.07
N PRO A 226 -1.02 -14.51 15.25
CA PRO A 226 -0.73 -15.47 14.18
C PRO A 226 0.21 -14.91 13.12
N ILE A 227 0.17 -13.60 12.88
CA ILE A 227 1.07 -12.92 11.95
C ILE A 227 2.49 -12.89 12.51
N LYS A 228 2.64 -12.54 13.81
CA LYS A 228 3.93 -12.52 14.50
C LYS A 228 4.58 -13.91 14.57
N GLU A 229 3.78 -14.95 14.83
CA GLU A 229 4.26 -16.34 14.86
C GLU A 229 4.80 -16.77 13.49
N LYS A 230 4.06 -16.51 12.41
CA LYS A 230 4.54 -16.78 11.05
C LYS A 230 5.77 -15.96 10.69
N ARG A 231 5.79 -14.67 11.08
CA ARG A 231 6.96 -13.82 10.82
C ARG A 231 8.21 -14.36 11.54
N LYS A 232 8.07 -14.78 12.80
CA LYS A 232 9.15 -15.40 13.56
C LYS A 232 9.71 -16.62 12.84
N TYR A 233 8.84 -17.49 12.31
CA TYR A 233 9.29 -18.62 11.50
C TYR A 233 10.20 -18.18 10.33
N TYR A 234 9.83 -17.13 9.57
CA TYR A 234 10.65 -16.62 8.48
C TYR A 234 11.89 -15.84 8.94
N ASP A 235 11.92 -15.35 10.17
CA ASP A 235 13.13 -14.79 10.78
C ASP A 235 14.14 -15.87 11.14
N GLU A 236 13.67 -17.00 11.61
CA GLU A 236 14.46 -18.19 11.98
C GLU A 236 14.88 -19.03 10.76
N HIS A 237 14.16 -18.89 9.61
CA HIS A 237 14.40 -19.64 8.37
C HIS A 237 14.63 -18.71 7.16
N PRO A 238 15.70 -17.91 7.15
CA PRO A 238 15.96 -16.96 6.05
C PRO A 238 16.17 -17.68 4.69
N GLU A 239 16.69 -18.91 4.70
CA GLU A 239 16.88 -19.75 3.50
C GLU A 239 15.56 -20.03 2.76
N VAL A 240 14.44 -20.14 3.49
CA VAL A 240 13.10 -20.30 2.89
C VAL A 240 12.69 -19.04 2.16
N VAL A 241 12.96 -17.88 2.75
CA VAL A 241 12.65 -16.57 2.13
C VAL A 241 13.49 -16.35 0.89
N ASP A 242 14.78 -16.68 0.94
CA ASP A 242 15.68 -16.55 -0.19
C ASP A 242 15.27 -17.47 -1.35
N LYS A 243 14.87 -18.71 -1.06
CA LYS A 243 14.35 -19.63 -2.06
C LYS A 243 13.09 -19.08 -2.73
N ILE A 244 12.12 -18.59 -1.97
CA ILE A 244 10.88 -17.96 -2.49
C ILE A 244 11.22 -16.80 -3.42
N LEU A 245 12.15 -15.93 -3.02
CA LEU A 245 12.57 -14.78 -3.83
C LEU A 245 13.28 -15.21 -5.12
N GLN A 246 14.13 -16.24 -5.07
CA GLN A 246 14.83 -16.75 -6.26
C GLN A 246 13.86 -17.38 -7.25
N GLU A 247 12.96 -18.25 -6.77
CA GLU A 247 11.96 -18.92 -7.61
C GLU A 247 10.97 -17.91 -8.20
N GLY A 248 10.48 -16.98 -7.39
CA GLY A 248 9.58 -15.91 -7.82
C GLY A 248 10.25 -14.98 -8.84
N THR A 249 11.52 -14.63 -8.62
CA THR A 249 12.30 -13.82 -9.59
C THR A 249 12.50 -14.54 -10.91
N LYS A 250 12.80 -15.84 -10.88
CA LYS A 250 12.93 -16.64 -12.10
C LYS A 250 11.61 -16.70 -12.89
N ALA A 251 10.50 -16.92 -12.21
CA ALA A 251 9.18 -16.95 -12.84
C ALA A 251 8.79 -15.59 -13.42
N ALA A 252 8.97 -14.51 -12.65
CA ALA A 252 8.71 -13.15 -13.09
C ALA A 252 9.56 -12.77 -14.31
N LYS A 253 10.85 -13.09 -14.29
CA LYS A 253 11.74 -12.82 -15.41
C LYS A 253 11.29 -13.52 -16.68
N ALA A 254 10.96 -14.81 -16.63
CA ALA A 254 10.47 -15.56 -17.79
C ALA A 254 9.19 -14.93 -18.37
N LYS A 255 8.25 -14.45 -17.50
CA LYS A 255 7.04 -13.77 -17.93
C LYS A 255 7.33 -12.42 -18.59
N ALA A 256 8.23 -11.62 -18.00
CA ALA A 256 8.64 -10.35 -18.56
C ALA A 256 9.35 -10.52 -19.92
N GLU A 257 10.23 -11.50 -20.05
CA GLU A 257 10.90 -11.82 -21.33
C GLU A 257 9.88 -12.22 -22.42
N GLU A 258 8.87 -13.02 -22.06
CA GLU A 258 7.79 -13.39 -23.00
C GLU A 258 7.03 -12.13 -23.48
N GLN A 259 6.69 -11.24 -22.54
CA GLN A 259 5.98 -10.01 -22.87
C GLN A 259 6.84 -9.07 -23.72
N MET A 260 8.13 -8.93 -23.38
CA MET A 260 9.05 -8.10 -24.16
C MET A 260 9.28 -8.61 -25.58
N LYS A 261 9.24 -9.92 -25.82
CA LYS A 261 9.23 -10.46 -27.19
C LYS A 261 8.04 -9.95 -28.01
N LYS A 262 6.84 -9.93 -27.41
CA LYS A 262 5.64 -9.38 -28.09
C LYS A 262 5.79 -7.88 -28.38
N VAL A 263 6.29 -7.12 -27.38
CA VAL A 263 6.51 -5.67 -27.50
C VAL A 263 7.53 -5.36 -28.60
N ARG A 264 8.71 -5.98 -28.57
CA ARG A 264 9.76 -5.74 -29.57
C ARG A 264 9.29 -6.12 -30.97
N LYS A 265 8.56 -7.23 -31.12
CA LYS A 265 7.96 -7.63 -32.40
C LYS A 265 6.96 -6.60 -32.92
N ALA A 266 6.04 -6.10 -32.06
CA ALA A 266 5.09 -5.07 -32.42
C ALA A 266 5.80 -3.77 -32.86
N MET A 267 6.87 -3.39 -32.17
CA MET A 267 7.69 -2.22 -32.49
C MET A 267 8.63 -2.45 -33.68
N LYS A 268 8.74 -3.67 -34.23
CA LYS A 268 9.65 -4.09 -35.33
C LYS A 268 11.14 -3.85 -35.00
N ILE A 269 11.54 -4.19 -33.77
CA ILE A 269 12.92 -4.09 -33.27
C ILE A 269 13.45 -5.45 -32.75
N ASP A 270 12.83 -6.54 -33.14
CA ASP A 270 13.20 -7.92 -32.84
C ASP A 270 14.15 -8.46 -33.95
N TYR A 271 15.40 -8.12 -33.84
CA TYR A 271 16.43 -8.59 -34.77
C TYR A 271 16.94 -9.99 -34.39
#